data_92743329f5e9428e1b1326891b56fcd2
#
_entry.id   92743329f5e9428e1b1326891b56fcd2
#
_cell.length_a   1.000
_cell.length_b   1.000
_cell.length_c   1.000
_cell.angle_alpha   90.00
_cell.angle_beta   90.00
_cell.angle_gamma   90.00
#
_symmetry.space_group_name_H-M   'P 1'
#
loop_
_entity.id
_entity.type
_entity.pdbx_description
1 polymer ?
#
loop_
_entity_poly.entity_id
_entity_poly.type
_entity_poly.pdbx_seq_one_letter_code
_entity_poly.pdbx_strand_id
1 'polypeptide(L)'
;MAWGDVEHTRGTYAWAAYDEVVARIVSHRMKLLLTLTGCPSWECHRGGFGPPRSPAARRRWLRFVASAVQRYGSGGSFWRSHPGLPYRPVRYWQVMNEVNGADQWPNPNAADYASLLKSTAATIRAADGSSKVVLAGLGKHMTVMLRDYLPALYRQPGFSQDVDVIAVEGYGQWPRDIIGIMRMTRRIMRRGGDRRKPVWITEMGWATGGAWHPYVTSRRGQAKRLRLSWDMLLACRKRWKLKRVYWFPQTDKRVPAGALDYWGYHNGLITVSGRWKPAMRMLLQYVRKRMPRGHRMRCRSAIRATR
;
A
#
# COMPACT_ATOMS: atom_id res chain seq x y z
N MET A 1 -7.61 -5.63 -3.30
CA MET A 1 -8.85 -6.11 -3.95
C MET A 1 -8.67 -5.92 -5.43
N ALA A 2 -8.44 -7.02 -6.13
CA ALA A 2 -8.33 -6.95 -7.58
C ALA A 2 -9.73 -7.00 -8.21
N TRP A 3 -9.98 -6.14 -9.17
CA TRP A 3 -11.25 -6.08 -9.88
C TRP A 3 -11.56 -7.42 -10.56
N GLY A 4 -10.55 -8.05 -11.20
CA GLY A 4 -10.71 -9.36 -11.83
C GLY A 4 -11.06 -10.50 -10.88
N ASP A 5 -10.64 -10.42 -9.59
CA ASP A 5 -11.01 -11.42 -8.58
C ASP A 5 -12.47 -11.29 -8.11
N VAL A 6 -13.07 -10.12 -8.30
CA VAL A 6 -14.44 -9.85 -7.87
C VAL A 6 -15.42 -10.01 -9.03
N GLU A 7 -15.04 -9.60 -10.24
CA GLU A 7 -15.87 -9.61 -11.43
C GLU A 7 -15.31 -10.59 -12.49
N HIS A 8 -15.39 -11.89 -12.19
CA HIS A 8 -14.95 -12.93 -13.14
C HIS A 8 -15.79 -12.93 -14.41
N THR A 9 -17.09 -12.74 -14.25
CA THR A 9 -18.06 -12.57 -15.34
C THR A 9 -18.56 -11.14 -15.34
N ARG A 10 -18.55 -10.51 -16.49
CA ARG A 10 -18.95 -9.11 -16.66
C ARG A 10 -20.34 -8.84 -16.08
N GLY A 11 -20.41 -7.86 -15.17
CA GLY A 11 -21.65 -7.44 -14.51
C GLY A 11 -22.01 -8.25 -13.26
N THR A 12 -21.27 -9.31 -12.93
CA THR A 12 -21.54 -10.15 -11.77
C THR A 12 -20.40 -10.04 -10.76
N TYR A 13 -20.69 -9.58 -9.54
CA TYR A 13 -19.72 -9.41 -8.47
C TYR A 13 -19.77 -10.56 -7.46
N ALA A 14 -18.66 -11.28 -7.28
CA ALA A 14 -18.45 -12.33 -6.29
C ALA A 14 -17.65 -11.79 -5.10
N TRP A 15 -18.32 -11.43 -4.02
CA TRP A 15 -17.70 -10.79 -2.86
C TRP A 15 -17.20 -11.75 -1.79
N ALA A 16 -17.64 -13.02 -1.80
CA ALA A 16 -17.48 -13.96 -0.68
C ALA A 16 -16.03 -14.06 -0.15
N ALA A 17 -15.04 -14.18 -1.05
CA ALA A 17 -13.64 -14.27 -0.64
C ALA A 17 -13.13 -13.00 0.06
N TYR A 18 -13.58 -11.83 -0.40
CA TYR A 18 -13.22 -10.56 0.24
C TYR A 18 -14.01 -10.29 1.51
N ASP A 19 -15.26 -10.74 1.59
CA ASP A 19 -16.07 -10.71 2.82
C ASP A 19 -15.38 -11.47 3.94
N GLU A 20 -14.89 -12.67 3.66
CA GLU A 20 -14.15 -13.49 4.64
C GLU A 20 -12.88 -12.75 5.13
N VAL A 21 -12.10 -12.17 4.22
CA VAL A 21 -10.90 -11.41 4.57
C VAL A 21 -11.25 -10.20 5.44
N VAL A 22 -12.27 -9.43 5.05
CA VAL A 22 -12.73 -8.26 5.81
C VAL A 22 -13.23 -8.70 7.19
N ALA A 23 -14.09 -9.72 7.27
CA ALA A 23 -14.60 -10.26 8.53
C ALA A 23 -13.45 -10.67 9.48
N ARG A 24 -12.48 -11.41 8.97
CA ARG A 24 -11.29 -11.84 9.75
C ARG A 24 -10.48 -10.66 10.28
N ILE A 25 -10.25 -9.63 9.46
CA ILE A 25 -9.46 -8.46 9.88
C ILE A 25 -10.22 -7.65 10.94
N VAL A 26 -11.50 -7.40 10.74
CA VAL A 26 -12.28 -6.56 11.66
C VAL A 26 -12.62 -7.27 12.96
N SER A 27 -12.77 -8.62 12.98
CA SER A 27 -12.91 -9.40 14.21
C SER A 27 -11.73 -9.19 15.18
N HIS A 28 -10.53 -8.97 14.63
CA HIS A 28 -9.34 -8.58 15.40
C HIS A 28 -9.26 -7.08 15.69
N ARG A 29 -10.33 -6.32 15.47
CA ARG A 29 -10.40 -4.87 15.69
C ARG A 29 -9.37 -4.07 14.90
N MET A 30 -8.84 -4.60 13.80
CA MET A 30 -7.91 -3.90 12.90
C MET A 30 -8.65 -2.98 11.93
N LYS A 31 -7.94 -1.97 11.44
CA LYS A 31 -8.43 -1.05 10.40
C LYS A 31 -7.85 -1.43 9.05
N LEU A 32 -8.66 -1.33 8.02
CA LEU A 32 -8.30 -1.66 6.65
C LEU A 32 -7.78 -0.43 5.89
N LEU A 33 -6.75 -0.64 5.08
CA LEU A 33 -6.50 0.07 3.83
C LEU A 33 -6.84 -0.91 2.72
N LEU A 34 -7.80 -0.58 1.88
CA LEU A 34 -8.19 -1.44 0.78
C LEU A 34 -7.62 -0.87 -0.52
N THR A 35 -6.75 -1.64 -1.17
CA THR A 35 -6.17 -1.28 -2.46
C THR A 35 -7.06 -1.80 -3.57
N LEU A 36 -7.61 -0.89 -4.37
CA LEU A 36 -8.36 -1.19 -5.57
C LEU A 36 -7.39 -1.30 -6.73
N THR A 37 -7.30 -2.47 -7.37
CA THR A 37 -6.29 -2.74 -8.41
C THR A 37 -6.77 -3.81 -9.38
N GLY A 38 -5.95 -4.11 -10.37
CA GLY A 38 -6.22 -5.17 -11.33
C GLY A 38 -7.27 -4.81 -12.37
N CYS A 39 -7.37 -5.68 -13.35
CA CYS A 39 -8.34 -5.59 -14.43
C CYS A 39 -8.74 -7.01 -14.83
N PRO A 40 -10.02 -7.34 -15.00
CA PRO A 40 -10.42 -8.69 -15.38
C PRO A 40 -9.89 -9.06 -16.77
N SER A 41 -9.64 -10.35 -16.98
CA SER A 41 -9.08 -10.88 -18.23
C SER A 41 -9.97 -10.60 -19.45
N TRP A 42 -11.29 -10.56 -19.24
CA TRP A 42 -12.25 -10.23 -20.29
C TRP A 42 -12.24 -8.74 -20.71
N GLU A 43 -11.58 -7.86 -19.92
CA GLU A 43 -11.43 -6.42 -20.22
C GLU A 43 -10.00 -6.07 -20.64
N CYS A 44 -9.01 -6.64 -19.97
CA CYS A 44 -7.60 -6.35 -20.18
C CYS A 44 -6.84 -7.62 -20.59
N HIS A 45 -6.46 -7.72 -21.84
CA HIS A 45 -5.83 -8.91 -22.46
C HIS A 45 -4.47 -9.33 -21.90
N ARG A 46 -3.94 -8.71 -20.86
CA ARG A 46 -2.61 -9.02 -20.28
C ARG A 46 -2.72 -9.36 -18.80
N GLY A 47 -3.09 -10.62 -18.50
CA GLY A 47 -2.81 -11.24 -17.20
C GLY A 47 -3.34 -10.55 -15.94
N GLY A 48 -4.40 -9.73 -16.02
CA GLY A 48 -5.02 -9.10 -14.85
C GLY A 48 -4.26 -7.90 -14.26
N PHE A 49 -3.11 -7.51 -14.83
CA PHE A 49 -2.37 -6.32 -14.44
C PHE A 49 -2.53 -5.23 -15.50
N GLY A 50 -2.72 -3.99 -15.05
CA GLY A 50 -2.83 -2.84 -15.90
C GLY A 50 -4.10 -2.01 -15.65
N PRO A 51 -4.09 -0.75 -16.12
CA PRO A 51 -5.23 0.14 -15.95
C PRO A 51 -6.33 -0.13 -16.96
N PRO A 52 -7.59 0.22 -16.64
CA PRO A 52 -8.66 0.31 -17.62
C PRO A 52 -8.39 1.48 -18.58
N ARG A 53 -8.04 1.20 -19.84
CA ARG A 53 -7.58 2.22 -20.79
C ARG A 53 -8.69 2.85 -21.61
N SER A 54 -9.64 2.04 -22.12
CA SER A 54 -10.72 2.57 -22.93
C SER A 54 -11.75 3.34 -22.10
N PRO A 55 -12.49 4.30 -22.67
CA PRO A 55 -13.58 4.96 -21.96
C PRO A 55 -14.62 3.98 -21.41
N ALA A 56 -14.90 2.91 -22.13
CA ALA A 56 -15.82 1.86 -21.69
C ALA A 56 -15.27 1.07 -20.49
N ALA A 57 -13.97 0.69 -20.53
CA ALA A 57 -13.28 0.04 -19.42
C ALA A 57 -13.25 0.93 -18.17
N ARG A 58 -12.97 2.23 -18.32
CA ARG A 58 -13.02 3.19 -17.21
C ARG A 58 -14.40 3.31 -16.59
N ARG A 59 -15.47 3.34 -17.39
CA ARG A 59 -16.84 3.33 -16.85
C ARG A 59 -17.14 2.06 -16.04
N ARG A 60 -16.67 0.89 -16.50
CA ARG A 60 -16.82 -0.38 -15.77
C ARG A 60 -16.00 -0.40 -14.48
N TRP A 61 -14.76 0.08 -14.52
CA TRP A 61 -13.94 0.28 -13.34
C TRP A 61 -14.64 1.14 -12.29
N LEU A 62 -15.23 2.27 -12.68
CA LEU A 62 -15.94 3.16 -11.75
C LEU A 62 -17.17 2.49 -11.13
N ARG A 63 -17.89 1.63 -11.89
CA ARG A 63 -18.98 0.81 -11.32
C ARG A 63 -18.47 -0.19 -10.28
N PHE A 64 -17.38 -0.89 -10.57
CA PHE A 64 -16.73 -1.78 -9.59
C PHE A 64 -16.32 -1.01 -8.33
N VAL A 65 -15.68 0.15 -8.49
CA VAL A 65 -15.26 1.01 -7.36
C VAL A 65 -16.47 1.43 -6.53
N ALA A 66 -17.54 1.92 -7.15
CA ALA A 66 -18.77 2.30 -6.46
C ALA A 66 -19.34 1.12 -5.65
N SER A 67 -19.43 -0.06 -6.27
CA SER A 67 -19.96 -1.27 -5.64
C SER A 67 -19.10 -1.71 -4.45
N ALA A 68 -17.76 -1.63 -4.57
CA ALA A 68 -16.84 -1.95 -3.46
C ALA A 68 -17.03 -0.99 -2.28
N VAL A 69 -17.15 0.32 -2.55
CA VAL A 69 -17.38 1.33 -1.50
C VAL A 69 -18.76 1.17 -0.86
N GLN A 70 -19.80 0.94 -1.64
CA GLN A 70 -21.16 0.66 -1.16
C GLN A 70 -21.25 -0.62 -0.33
N ARG A 71 -20.33 -1.57 -0.55
CA ARG A 71 -20.27 -2.79 0.25
C ARG A 71 -19.53 -2.61 1.55
N TYR A 72 -18.33 -2.05 1.55
CA TYR A 72 -17.42 -2.02 2.70
C TYR A 72 -17.23 -0.65 3.35
N GLY A 73 -17.71 0.42 2.73
CA GLY A 73 -17.69 1.78 3.26
C GLY A 73 -18.69 1.99 4.40
N SER A 74 -18.86 3.23 4.80
CA SER A 74 -19.80 3.60 5.87
C SER A 74 -21.23 3.28 5.47
N GLY A 75 -21.97 2.57 6.33
CA GLY A 75 -23.33 2.11 6.03
C GLY A 75 -23.43 1.04 4.94
N GLY A 76 -22.31 0.44 4.53
CA GLY A 76 -22.25 -0.52 3.45
C GLY A 76 -23.03 -1.81 3.73
N SER A 77 -23.37 -2.54 2.65
CA SER A 77 -24.18 -3.76 2.73
C SER A 77 -23.52 -4.86 3.54
N PHE A 78 -22.18 -4.97 3.50
CA PHE A 78 -21.43 -5.93 4.33
C PHE A 78 -21.73 -5.76 5.81
N TRP A 79 -21.78 -4.55 6.33
CA TRP A 79 -22.00 -4.29 7.73
C TRP A 79 -23.41 -4.63 8.17
N ARG A 80 -24.41 -4.38 7.30
CA ARG A 80 -25.81 -4.75 7.56
C ARG A 80 -26.01 -6.26 7.62
N SER A 81 -25.30 -7.02 6.78
CA SER A 81 -25.37 -8.49 6.76
C SER A 81 -24.51 -9.17 7.83
N HIS A 82 -23.65 -8.43 8.55
CA HIS A 82 -22.76 -8.96 9.60
C HIS A 82 -22.85 -8.14 10.90
N PRO A 83 -24.04 -8.03 11.53
CA PRO A 83 -24.23 -7.16 12.70
C PRO A 83 -23.42 -7.58 13.93
N GLY A 84 -22.99 -8.85 14.01
CA GLY A 84 -22.14 -9.38 15.09
C GLY A 84 -20.66 -9.00 14.98
N LEU A 85 -20.22 -8.43 13.86
CA LEU A 85 -18.83 -7.98 13.70
C LEU A 85 -18.63 -6.58 14.25
N PRO A 86 -17.42 -6.25 14.77
CA PRO A 86 -17.06 -4.88 15.11
C PRO A 86 -17.23 -3.95 13.89
N TYR A 87 -18.07 -2.93 14.00
CA TYR A 87 -18.28 -1.95 12.93
C TYR A 87 -17.01 -1.13 12.67
N ARG A 88 -16.31 -1.47 11.62
CA ARG A 88 -15.04 -0.84 11.19
C ARG A 88 -15.00 -0.63 9.70
N PRO A 89 -15.85 0.25 9.16
CA PRO A 89 -15.95 0.47 7.72
C PRO A 89 -14.62 0.91 7.12
N VAL A 90 -14.41 0.50 5.88
CA VAL A 90 -13.23 0.90 5.10
C VAL A 90 -13.35 2.40 4.81
N ARG A 91 -12.42 3.17 5.36
CA ARG A 91 -12.38 4.62 5.18
C ARG A 91 -11.26 5.08 4.26
N TYR A 92 -10.31 4.18 3.95
CA TYR A 92 -9.15 4.52 3.14
C TYR A 92 -9.06 3.56 1.96
N TRP A 93 -9.07 4.13 0.77
CA TRP A 93 -9.08 3.42 -0.49
C TRP A 93 -7.83 3.83 -1.27
N GLN A 94 -6.90 2.88 -1.44
CA GLN A 94 -5.75 3.10 -2.31
C GLN A 94 -6.14 2.79 -3.74
N VAL A 95 -5.86 3.72 -4.64
CA VAL A 95 -6.22 3.60 -6.06
C VAL A 95 -5.00 3.12 -6.82
N MET A 96 -5.01 1.88 -7.26
CA MET A 96 -3.92 1.17 -7.90
C MET A 96 -2.70 0.97 -6.98
N ASN A 97 -1.65 0.32 -7.49
CA ASN A 97 -0.35 0.14 -6.83
C ASN A 97 0.76 0.31 -7.85
N GLU A 98 1.92 0.81 -7.44
CA GLU A 98 3.17 0.93 -8.23
C GLU A 98 2.98 1.44 -9.66
N VAL A 99 2.10 2.43 -9.84
CA VAL A 99 1.74 2.99 -11.16
C VAL A 99 2.90 3.66 -11.89
N ASN A 100 4.03 3.82 -11.23
CA ASN A 100 5.30 4.25 -11.83
C ASN A 100 6.19 3.09 -12.28
N GLY A 101 5.73 1.83 -12.15
CA GLY A 101 6.37 0.60 -12.61
C GLY A 101 5.63 -0.03 -13.78
N ALA A 102 6.38 -0.51 -14.79
CA ALA A 102 5.80 -1.10 -16.00
C ALA A 102 5.04 -2.40 -15.73
N ASP A 103 5.38 -3.13 -14.67
CA ASP A 103 4.70 -4.37 -14.28
C ASP A 103 3.24 -4.14 -13.87
N GLN A 104 2.97 -3.01 -13.20
CA GLN A 104 1.63 -2.64 -12.73
C GLN A 104 0.92 -1.65 -13.66
N TRP A 105 1.69 -0.85 -14.37
CA TRP A 105 1.19 0.15 -15.31
C TRP A 105 2.06 0.14 -16.57
N PRO A 106 1.74 -0.69 -17.58
CA PRO A 106 2.48 -0.68 -18.83
C PRO A 106 2.56 0.74 -19.42
N ASN A 107 3.76 1.21 -19.71
CA ASN A 107 4.05 2.59 -20.10
C ASN A 107 3.59 3.61 -19.03
N PRO A 108 4.25 3.67 -17.87
CA PRO A 108 3.86 4.55 -16.77
C PRO A 108 3.73 6.00 -17.22
N ASN A 109 2.55 6.58 -17.06
CA ASN A 109 2.24 7.95 -17.45
C ASN A 109 1.46 8.65 -16.34
N ALA A 110 2.01 9.76 -15.83
CA ALA A 110 1.41 10.49 -14.71
C ALA A 110 0.08 11.15 -15.06
N ALA A 111 -0.09 11.64 -16.29
CA ALA A 111 -1.34 12.27 -16.71
C ALA A 111 -2.46 11.24 -16.86
N ASP A 112 -2.16 10.08 -17.43
CA ASP A 112 -3.12 8.98 -17.57
C ASP A 112 -3.60 8.46 -16.19
N TYR A 113 -2.64 8.23 -15.28
CA TYR A 113 -2.99 7.84 -13.91
C TYR A 113 -3.76 8.93 -13.16
N ALA A 114 -3.36 10.20 -13.27
CA ALA A 114 -4.09 11.31 -12.61
C ALA A 114 -5.52 11.43 -13.13
N SER A 115 -5.76 11.22 -14.41
CA SER A 115 -7.11 11.18 -15.00
C SER A 115 -7.96 10.04 -14.41
N LEU A 116 -7.40 8.83 -14.29
CA LEU A 116 -8.09 7.71 -13.64
C LEU A 116 -8.33 7.98 -12.16
N LEU A 117 -7.33 8.50 -11.45
CA LEU A 117 -7.42 8.84 -10.03
C LEU A 117 -8.54 9.86 -9.77
N LYS A 118 -8.63 10.92 -10.56
CA LYS A 118 -9.66 11.96 -10.44
C LYS A 118 -11.07 11.37 -10.50
N SER A 119 -11.37 10.59 -11.54
CA SER A 119 -12.69 9.98 -11.70
C SER A 119 -12.98 8.93 -10.61
N THR A 120 -11.96 8.15 -10.21
CA THR A 120 -12.07 7.18 -9.12
C THR A 120 -12.30 7.87 -7.77
N ALA A 121 -11.59 8.95 -7.48
CA ALA A 121 -11.77 9.73 -6.25
C ALA A 121 -13.17 10.34 -6.14
N ALA A 122 -13.69 10.89 -7.24
CA ALA A 122 -15.07 11.39 -7.32
C ALA A 122 -16.08 10.28 -7.04
N THR A 123 -15.89 9.10 -7.64
CA THR A 123 -16.77 7.94 -7.43
C THR A 123 -16.73 7.44 -5.98
N ILE A 124 -15.54 7.34 -5.38
CA ILE A 124 -15.39 6.94 -3.97
C ILE A 124 -16.13 7.90 -3.06
N ARG A 125 -15.94 9.22 -3.25
CA ARG A 125 -16.57 10.25 -2.41
C ARG A 125 -18.08 10.35 -2.61
N ALA A 126 -18.56 10.12 -3.82
CA ALA A 126 -20.00 10.04 -4.10
C ALA A 126 -20.65 8.83 -3.42
N ALA A 127 -19.98 7.68 -3.36
CA ALA A 127 -20.49 6.48 -2.72
C ALA A 127 -20.40 6.53 -1.18
N ASP A 128 -19.37 7.16 -0.62
CA ASP A 128 -19.19 7.41 0.83
C ASP A 128 -18.39 8.69 1.05
N GLY A 129 -19.07 9.78 1.38
CA GLY A 129 -18.48 11.11 1.62
C GLY A 129 -17.45 11.15 2.78
N SER A 130 -17.43 10.14 3.66
CA SER A 130 -16.44 10.01 4.73
C SER A 130 -15.14 9.32 4.30
N SER A 131 -15.14 8.74 3.11
CA SER A 131 -14.00 8.01 2.54
C SER A 131 -12.83 8.92 2.17
N LYS A 132 -11.63 8.37 2.24
CA LYS A 132 -10.36 9.03 1.93
C LYS A 132 -9.61 8.27 0.85
N VAL A 133 -9.08 9.01 -0.12
CA VAL A 133 -8.33 8.48 -1.25
C VAL A 133 -6.84 8.47 -0.92
N VAL A 134 -6.23 7.31 -1.06
CA VAL A 134 -4.79 7.08 -0.90
C VAL A 134 -4.17 6.92 -2.27
N LEU A 135 -3.08 7.64 -2.53
CA LEU A 135 -2.30 7.49 -3.76
C LEU A 135 -1.83 6.04 -3.91
N ALA A 136 -1.65 5.56 -5.13
CA ALA A 136 -0.89 4.34 -5.40
C ALA A 136 0.46 4.38 -4.67
N GLY A 137 0.89 3.27 -4.07
CA GLY A 137 2.23 3.15 -3.50
C GLY A 137 3.27 3.39 -4.60
N LEU A 138 4.08 4.46 -4.48
CA LEU A 138 5.10 4.75 -5.49
C LEU A 138 6.45 4.18 -5.05
N GLY A 139 7.01 3.29 -5.85
CA GLY A 139 8.34 2.76 -5.65
C GLY A 139 9.43 3.77 -6.02
N LYS A 140 10.55 3.76 -5.26
CA LYS A 140 11.65 4.71 -5.48
C LYS A 140 12.37 4.50 -6.80
N HIS A 141 12.65 3.24 -7.13
CA HIS A 141 13.42 2.79 -8.30
C HIS A 141 12.55 1.91 -9.20
N MET A 142 11.57 2.50 -9.83
CA MET A 142 10.68 1.85 -10.78
C MET A 142 11.02 2.30 -12.20
N THR A 143 10.28 1.86 -13.21
CA THR A 143 10.43 2.27 -14.60
C THR A 143 10.51 3.79 -14.74
N VAL A 144 9.63 4.51 -14.03
CA VAL A 144 9.78 5.96 -13.83
C VAL A 144 10.09 6.20 -12.36
N MET A 145 11.22 6.83 -12.07
CA MET A 145 11.65 7.04 -10.69
C MET A 145 10.67 7.93 -9.90
N LEU A 146 10.53 7.67 -8.59
CA LEU A 146 9.71 8.49 -7.70
C LEU A 146 10.00 10.01 -7.83
N ARG A 147 11.28 10.37 -7.98
CA ARG A 147 11.73 11.78 -8.09
C ARG A 147 11.19 12.50 -9.32
N ASP A 148 10.80 11.75 -10.34
CA ASP A 148 10.30 12.26 -11.62
C ASP A 148 8.79 12.10 -11.73
N TYR A 149 8.25 10.97 -11.27
CA TYR A 149 6.83 10.64 -11.37
C TYR A 149 5.95 11.47 -10.42
N LEU A 150 6.33 11.59 -9.15
CA LEU A 150 5.54 12.35 -8.19
C LEU A 150 5.45 13.86 -8.51
N PRO A 151 6.53 14.55 -8.95
CA PRO A 151 6.39 15.91 -9.49
C PRO A 151 5.51 16.01 -10.73
N ALA A 152 5.56 14.99 -11.61
CA ALA A 152 4.70 14.95 -12.80
C ALA A 152 3.22 14.85 -12.42
N LEU A 153 2.88 14.10 -11.36
CA LEU A 153 1.52 14.08 -10.80
C LEU A 153 1.11 15.45 -10.26
N TYR A 154 1.98 16.13 -9.52
CA TYR A 154 1.66 17.47 -8.99
C TYR A 154 1.46 18.54 -10.07
N ARG A 155 1.94 18.32 -11.29
CA ARG A 155 1.66 19.18 -12.45
C ARG A 155 0.27 18.93 -13.07
N GLN A 156 -0.41 17.83 -12.72
CA GLN A 156 -1.73 17.54 -13.27
C GLN A 156 -2.81 18.39 -12.56
N PRO A 157 -3.73 19.01 -13.31
CA PRO A 157 -4.80 19.81 -12.74
C PRO A 157 -5.66 19.02 -11.74
N GLY A 158 -5.83 19.54 -10.55
CA GLY A 158 -6.68 18.92 -9.52
C GLY A 158 -6.04 17.77 -8.73
N PHE A 159 -4.84 17.31 -9.08
CA PHE A 159 -4.23 16.14 -8.42
C PHE A 159 -4.21 16.25 -6.89
N SER A 160 -3.84 17.42 -6.35
CA SER A 160 -3.78 17.60 -4.90
C SER A 160 -5.17 17.47 -4.24
N GLN A 161 -6.24 17.89 -4.90
CA GLN A 161 -7.60 17.78 -4.40
C GLN A 161 -8.15 16.33 -4.50
N ASP A 162 -7.67 15.56 -5.46
CA ASP A 162 -8.14 14.20 -5.71
C ASP A 162 -7.58 13.18 -4.71
N VAL A 163 -6.46 13.48 -4.01
CA VAL A 163 -5.78 12.56 -3.10
C VAL A 163 -5.70 13.13 -1.68
N ASP A 164 -6.05 12.33 -0.67
CA ASP A 164 -5.98 12.72 0.75
C ASP A 164 -4.66 12.29 1.41
N VAL A 165 -4.01 11.24 0.91
CA VAL A 165 -2.78 10.66 1.46
C VAL A 165 -1.80 10.38 0.34
N ILE A 166 -0.58 10.89 0.45
CA ILE A 166 0.52 10.50 -0.44
C ILE A 166 1.12 9.20 0.08
N ALA A 167 1.16 8.17 -0.77
CA ALA A 167 1.73 6.87 -0.45
C ALA A 167 3.01 6.62 -1.23
N VAL A 168 4.00 6.05 -0.55
CA VAL A 168 5.28 5.62 -1.11
C VAL A 168 5.67 4.28 -0.52
N GLU A 169 6.54 3.56 -1.19
CA GLU A 169 7.12 2.33 -0.69
C GLU A 169 8.48 2.58 -0.04
N GLY A 170 8.74 1.83 1.02
CA GLY A 170 9.93 2.00 1.85
C GLY A 170 11.03 0.96 1.57
N TYR A 171 11.13 0.45 0.35
CA TYR A 171 12.17 -0.52 0.01
C TYR A 171 13.54 0.13 -0.13
N GLY A 172 14.55 -0.58 0.36
CA GLY A 172 15.94 -0.18 0.28
C GLY A 172 16.85 -1.24 0.91
N GLN A 173 18.15 -1.20 0.58
CA GLN A 173 19.12 -2.12 1.16
C GLN A 173 19.21 -1.96 2.67
N TRP A 174 19.21 -0.71 3.15
CA TRP A 174 19.37 -0.38 4.55
C TRP A 174 18.23 0.50 5.08
N PRO A 175 17.96 0.49 6.39
CA PRO A 175 16.97 1.39 7.00
C PRO A 175 17.17 2.88 6.66
N ARG A 176 18.42 3.33 6.47
CA ARG A 176 18.75 4.70 6.08
C ARG A 176 18.22 5.11 4.71
N ASP A 177 17.97 4.15 3.81
CA ASP A 177 17.47 4.45 2.45
C ASP A 177 16.06 5.03 2.51
N ILE A 178 15.26 4.61 3.51
CA ILE A 178 13.92 5.15 3.78
C ILE A 178 13.98 6.66 4.08
N ILE A 179 15.08 7.14 4.70
CA ILE A 179 15.27 8.57 4.98
C ILE A 179 15.28 9.38 3.67
N GLY A 180 16.00 8.87 2.67
CA GLY A 180 16.05 9.48 1.34
C GLY A 180 14.68 9.57 0.69
N ILE A 181 13.92 8.47 0.73
CA ILE A 181 12.54 8.40 0.22
C ILE A 181 11.66 9.45 0.92
N MET A 182 11.64 9.46 2.25
CA MET A 182 10.80 10.37 3.03
C MET A 182 11.19 11.84 2.84
N ARG A 183 12.48 12.15 2.79
CA ARG A 183 12.97 13.52 2.55
C ARG A 183 12.59 14.01 1.15
N MET A 184 12.79 13.17 0.14
CA MET A 184 12.43 13.45 -1.26
C MET A 184 10.92 13.68 -1.38
N THR A 185 10.10 12.75 -0.92
CA THR A 185 8.63 12.85 -0.93
C THR A 185 8.18 14.14 -0.26
N ARG A 186 8.65 14.45 0.94
CA ARG A 186 8.28 15.68 1.66
C ARG A 186 8.72 16.96 0.97
N ARG A 187 9.86 16.93 0.27
CA ARG A 187 10.33 18.07 -0.55
C ARG A 187 9.39 18.31 -1.72
N ILE A 188 9.03 17.28 -2.45
CA ILE A 188 8.13 17.34 -3.61
C ILE A 188 6.74 17.84 -3.15
N MET A 189 6.18 17.23 -2.11
CA MET A 189 4.88 17.65 -1.54
C MET A 189 4.86 19.13 -1.14
N ARG A 190 5.95 19.63 -0.54
CA ARG A 190 6.04 21.06 -0.16
C ARG A 190 6.03 21.98 -1.38
N ARG A 191 6.71 21.60 -2.47
CA ARG A 191 6.70 22.34 -3.74
C ARG A 191 5.34 22.30 -4.41
N GLY A 192 4.63 21.18 -4.29
CA GLY A 192 3.27 21.00 -4.80
C GLY A 192 2.16 21.55 -3.89
N GLY A 193 2.49 22.32 -2.83
CA GLY A 193 1.49 22.94 -1.94
C GLY A 193 1.01 22.05 -0.78
N ASP A 194 1.33 20.78 -0.76
CA ASP A 194 0.81 19.77 0.19
C ASP A 194 1.64 19.65 1.49
N ARG A 195 1.98 20.76 2.12
CA ARG A 195 2.79 20.76 3.36
C ARG A 195 2.15 20.00 4.53
N ARG A 196 0.82 19.96 4.60
CA ARG A 196 0.07 19.37 5.72
C ARG A 196 -0.40 17.94 5.46
N LYS A 197 -0.52 17.53 4.20
CA LYS A 197 -1.03 16.21 3.82
C LYS A 197 -0.18 15.09 4.41
N PRO A 198 -0.79 13.99 4.91
CA PRO A 198 -0.07 12.85 5.48
C PRO A 198 0.68 12.06 4.42
N VAL A 199 1.74 11.38 4.84
CA VAL A 199 2.45 10.37 4.07
C VAL A 199 2.25 9.02 4.73
N TRP A 200 2.02 7.98 3.92
CA TRP A 200 2.03 6.59 4.35
C TRP A 200 3.14 5.84 3.63
N ILE A 201 3.75 4.87 4.31
CA ILE A 201 4.57 3.85 3.70
C ILE A 201 3.68 2.62 3.55
N THR A 202 3.25 2.33 2.33
CA THR A 202 2.27 1.27 2.04
C THR A 202 2.91 -0.09 1.88
N GLU A 203 4.20 -0.13 1.58
CA GLU A 203 4.99 -1.35 1.56
C GLU A 203 6.41 -1.08 2.05
N MET A 204 6.96 -2.00 2.81
CA MET A 204 8.37 -2.13 3.11
C MET A 204 8.69 -3.52 3.62
N GLY A 205 9.92 -3.97 3.41
CA GLY A 205 10.36 -5.27 3.88
C GLY A 205 11.79 -5.58 3.49
N TRP A 206 12.32 -6.66 4.03
CA TRP A 206 13.59 -7.29 3.66
C TRP A 206 13.39 -8.79 3.57
N ALA A 207 13.93 -9.39 2.51
CA ALA A 207 13.84 -10.82 2.27
C ALA A 207 14.80 -11.61 3.14
N THR A 208 14.43 -12.85 3.46
CA THR A 208 15.28 -13.78 4.22
C THR A 208 15.70 -15.00 3.40
N GLY A 209 15.58 -14.93 2.10
CA GLY A 209 15.89 -15.93 1.10
C GLY A 209 15.68 -15.40 -0.30
N GLY A 210 15.77 -16.29 -1.27
CA GLY A 210 15.66 -15.97 -2.69
C GLY A 210 17.03 -15.69 -3.34
N ALA A 211 17.03 -15.50 -4.65
CA ALA A 211 18.20 -15.10 -5.40
C ALA A 211 18.83 -13.84 -4.81
N TRP A 212 20.13 -13.70 -4.98
CA TRP A 212 20.87 -12.56 -4.45
C TRP A 212 20.25 -11.23 -4.90
N HIS A 213 19.99 -10.37 -3.92
CA HIS A 213 19.47 -9.03 -4.13
C HIS A 213 19.85 -8.15 -2.92
N PRO A 214 20.08 -6.83 -3.07
CA PRO A 214 20.40 -5.93 -1.94
C PRO A 214 19.38 -5.95 -0.79
N TYR A 215 18.15 -6.39 -1.02
CA TYR A 215 17.10 -6.51 0.00
C TYR A 215 17.15 -7.84 0.76
N VAL A 216 17.97 -8.80 0.33
CA VAL A 216 18.13 -10.09 1.03
C VAL A 216 19.04 -9.93 2.24
N THR A 217 18.67 -10.59 3.34
CA THR A 217 19.40 -10.61 4.59
C THR A 217 19.06 -11.86 5.40
N SER A 218 19.77 -12.13 6.49
CA SER A 218 19.40 -13.22 7.39
C SER A 218 18.11 -12.89 8.17
N ARG A 219 17.44 -13.90 8.76
CA ARG A 219 16.27 -13.70 9.64
C ARG A 219 16.57 -12.75 10.80
N ARG A 220 17.79 -12.82 11.39
CA ARG A 220 18.26 -11.87 12.40
C ARG A 220 18.46 -10.47 11.82
N GLY A 221 19.02 -10.39 10.61
CA GLY A 221 19.18 -9.15 9.85
C GLY A 221 17.85 -8.47 9.55
N GLN A 222 16.83 -9.23 9.13
CA GLN A 222 15.48 -8.74 8.92
C GLN A 222 14.92 -8.10 10.20
N ALA A 223 15.01 -8.78 11.34
CA ALA A 223 14.56 -8.25 12.62
C ALA A 223 15.32 -6.98 13.06
N LYS A 224 16.66 -6.95 12.87
CA LYS A 224 17.49 -5.77 13.14
C LYS A 224 17.08 -4.58 12.27
N ARG A 225 16.91 -4.80 10.95
CA ARG A 225 16.51 -3.74 10.01
C ARG A 225 15.10 -3.25 10.31
N LEU A 226 14.15 -4.14 10.64
CA LEU A 226 12.81 -3.77 11.11
C LEU A 226 12.89 -2.86 12.32
N ARG A 227 13.60 -3.26 13.38
CA ARG A 227 13.75 -2.47 14.61
C ARG A 227 14.29 -1.07 14.34
N LEU A 228 15.43 -0.97 13.65
CA LEU A 228 16.05 0.31 13.33
C LEU A 228 15.12 1.22 12.52
N SER A 229 14.39 0.63 11.56
CA SER A 229 13.42 1.39 10.73
C SER A 229 12.26 1.90 11.57
N TRP A 230 11.64 1.05 12.41
CA TRP A 230 10.51 1.44 13.25
C TRP A 230 10.89 2.52 14.24
N ASP A 231 12.04 2.38 14.93
CA ASP A 231 12.54 3.40 15.85
C ASP A 231 12.70 4.76 15.16
N MET A 232 13.32 4.76 13.99
CA MET A 232 13.52 5.98 13.19
C MET A 232 12.18 6.57 12.69
N LEU A 233 11.31 5.73 12.15
CA LEU A 233 10.02 6.18 11.60
C LEU A 233 9.12 6.75 12.70
N LEU A 234 9.06 6.11 13.85
CA LEU A 234 8.32 6.60 15.02
C LEU A 234 8.90 7.92 15.56
N ALA A 235 10.22 8.03 15.69
CA ALA A 235 10.88 9.24 16.14
C ALA A 235 10.67 10.41 15.18
N CYS A 236 10.64 10.15 13.87
CA CYS A 236 10.48 11.16 12.83
C CYS A 236 9.04 11.39 12.36
N ARG A 237 8.05 10.68 12.91
CA ARG A 237 6.67 10.67 12.40
C ARG A 237 6.04 12.07 12.29
N LYS A 238 6.28 12.95 13.27
CA LYS A 238 5.77 14.34 13.26
C LYS A 238 6.41 15.15 12.13
N ARG A 239 7.76 15.07 12.02
CA ARG A 239 8.53 15.78 10.99
C ARG A 239 8.12 15.39 9.58
N TRP A 240 7.88 14.11 9.35
CA TRP A 240 7.51 13.59 8.03
C TRP A 240 6.00 13.53 7.78
N LYS A 241 5.17 13.93 8.75
CA LYS A 241 3.71 13.73 8.69
C LYS A 241 3.34 12.27 8.39
N LEU A 242 4.18 11.35 8.82
CA LEU A 242 3.99 9.92 8.64
C LEU A 242 2.87 9.44 9.57
N LYS A 243 1.87 8.79 9.01
CA LYS A 243 0.69 8.33 9.77
C LYS A 243 0.58 6.82 9.83
N ARG A 244 1.01 6.09 8.79
CA ARG A 244 0.95 4.62 8.74
C ARG A 244 2.18 4.06 8.04
N VAL A 245 2.53 2.85 8.46
CA VAL A 245 3.59 2.04 7.86
C VAL A 245 3.08 0.61 7.78
N TYR A 246 3.20 -0.01 6.62
CA TYR A 246 2.82 -1.39 6.39
C TYR A 246 4.05 -2.21 6.03
N TRP A 247 4.14 -3.40 6.63
CA TRP A 247 5.09 -4.42 6.20
C TRP A 247 4.45 -5.27 5.11
N PHE A 248 5.20 -5.60 4.08
CA PHE A 248 4.70 -6.42 2.97
C PHE A 248 5.74 -7.49 2.58
N PRO A 249 5.26 -8.75 2.36
CA PRO A 249 3.97 -9.30 2.78
C PRO A 249 4.00 -9.78 4.25
N GLN A 250 2.86 -10.21 4.78
CA GLN A 250 2.81 -10.79 6.12
C GLN A 250 3.47 -12.18 6.15
N THR A 251 3.20 -13.00 5.14
CA THR A 251 3.67 -14.39 5.04
C THR A 251 4.51 -14.56 3.79
N ASP A 252 5.57 -15.34 3.87
CA ASP A 252 6.33 -15.77 2.69
C ASP A 252 5.40 -16.44 1.67
N LYS A 253 5.71 -16.29 0.41
CA LYS A 253 5.00 -16.97 -0.68
C LYS A 253 5.75 -18.23 -1.09
N ARG A 254 5.03 -19.25 -1.55
CA ARG A 254 5.66 -20.38 -2.24
C ARG A 254 6.27 -19.90 -3.55
N VAL A 255 7.45 -20.36 -3.85
CA VAL A 255 8.04 -20.19 -5.19
C VAL A 255 7.25 -21.10 -6.13
N PRO A 256 6.64 -20.59 -7.20
CA PRO A 256 5.98 -21.44 -8.19
C PRO A 256 6.97 -22.42 -8.82
N ALA A 257 6.50 -23.61 -9.15
CA ALA A 257 7.35 -24.61 -9.83
C ALA A 257 7.91 -24.02 -11.13
N GLY A 258 9.23 -24.17 -11.34
CA GLY A 258 9.94 -23.64 -12.51
C GLY A 258 10.17 -22.12 -12.52
N ALA A 259 9.69 -21.37 -11.52
CA ALA A 259 9.96 -19.94 -11.43
C ALA A 259 11.32 -19.66 -10.77
N LEU A 260 11.92 -18.52 -11.14
CA LEU A 260 13.08 -18.00 -10.40
C LEU A 260 12.70 -17.75 -8.95
N ASP A 261 13.59 -18.12 -8.03
CA ASP A 261 13.40 -17.85 -6.59
C ASP A 261 13.61 -16.37 -6.28
N TYR A 262 12.59 -15.57 -6.63
CA TYR A 262 12.58 -14.12 -6.47
C TYR A 262 12.56 -13.74 -4.99
N TRP A 263 13.40 -12.78 -4.59
CA TRP A 263 13.51 -12.30 -3.21
C TRP A 263 12.16 -11.87 -2.59
N GLY A 264 11.24 -11.35 -3.38
CA GLY A 264 9.92 -10.93 -2.92
C GLY A 264 9.05 -12.05 -2.34
N TYR A 265 9.35 -13.32 -2.65
CA TYR A 265 8.67 -14.46 -2.02
C TYR A 265 9.07 -14.66 -0.55
N HIS A 266 10.18 -14.07 -0.09
CA HIS A 266 10.79 -14.31 1.21
C HIS A 266 10.75 -13.10 2.16
N ASN A 267 9.97 -12.07 1.83
CA ASN A 267 9.83 -10.85 2.65
C ASN A 267 8.92 -11.02 3.87
N GLY A 268 8.19 -12.13 4.00
CA GLY A 268 7.23 -12.35 5.07
C GLY A 268 7.85 -12.26 6.47
N LEU A 269 7.02 -11.96 7.42
CA LEU A 269 7.29 -12.07 8.86
C LEU A 269 7.01 -13.48 9.39
N ILE A 270 6.25 -14.24 8.60
CA ILE A 270 5.84 -15.62 8.85
C ILE A 270 6.31 -16.46 7.65
N THR A 271 6.84 -17.63 7.89
CA THR A 271 7.25 -18.56 6.82
C THR A 271 6.02 -19.16 6.13
N VAL A 272 6.21 -19.77 4.96
CA VAL A 272 5.16 -20.54 4.26
C VAL A 272 4.54 -21.63 5.16
N SER A 273 5.33 -22.22 6.08
CA SER A 273 4.86 -23.23 7.05
C SER A 273 4.21 -22.62 8.32
N GLY A 274 3.89 -21.34 8.33
CA GLY A 274 3.23 -20.67 9.46
C GLY A 274 4.15 -20.30 10.64
N ARG A 275 5.45 -20.58 10.59
CA ARG A 275 6.40 -20.28 11.68
C ARG A 275 6.77 -18.79 11.70
N TRP A 276 6.72 -18.17 12.88
CA TRP A 276 7.11 -16.78 13.07
C TRP A 276 8.62 -16.58 12.94
N LYS A 277 9.02 -15.64 12.10
CA LYS A 277 10.40 -15.17 12.07
C LYS A 277 10.68 -14.22 13.24
N PRO A 278 11.95 -14.01 13.64
CA PRO A 278 12.30 -13.04 14.70
C PRO A 278 11.72 -11.64 14.47
N ALA A 279 11.60 -11.20 13.23
CA ALA A 279 11.02 -9.92 12.86
C ALA A 279 9.54 -9.80 13.25
N MET A 280 8.75 -10.89 13.20
CA MET A 280 7.35 -10.88 13.67
C MET A 280 7.27 -10.61 15.17
N ARG A 281 8.10 -11.26 15.96
CA ARG A 281 8.15 -11.03 17.43
C ARG A 281 8.55 -9.59 17.74
N MET A 282 9.49 -9.03 16.97
CA MET A 282 9.91 -7.64 17.08
C MET A 282 8.78 -6.67 16.75
N LEU A 283 8.05 -6.88 15.65
CA LEU A 283 6.92 -6.04 15.27
C LEU A 283 5.82 -6.02 16.34
N LEU A 284 5.53 -7.17 16.93
CA LEU A 284 4.53 -7.26 18.00
C LEU A 284 4.88 -6.45 19.26
N GLN A 285 6.17 -6.24 19.56
CA GLN A 285 6.57 -5.35 20.66
C GLN A 285 6.13 -3.90 20.39
N TYR A 286 6.26 -3.44 19.16
CA TYR A 286 5.79 -2.09 18.77
C TYR A 286 4.26 -1.98 18.80
N VAL A 287 3.55 -2.98 18.28
CA VAL A 287 2.08 -3.00 18.23
C VAL A 287 1.49 -3.03 19.63
N ARG A 288 2.04 -3.82 20.55
CA ARG A 288 1.57 -3.98 21.92
C ARG A 288 2.04 -2.86 22.87
N LYS A 289 2.74 -1.84 22.37
CA LYS A 289 3.32 -0.74 23.18
C LYS A 289 4.21 -1.24 24.34
N ARG A 290 4.76 -2.44 24.24
CA ARG A 290 5.69 -3.03 25.22
C ARG A 290 7.13 -2.61 24.98
N MET A 291 7.35 -1.43 24.41
CA MET A 291 8.66 -0.85 24.20
C MET A 291 9.29 -0.53 25.56
N PRO A 292 10.57 -0.83 25.77
CA PRO A 292 11.28 -0.42 26.97
C PRO A 292 11.13 1.08 27.20
N ARG A 293 10.88 1.49 28.45
CA ARG A 293 10.91 2.91 28.85
C ARG A 293 12.30 3.46 28.54
N GLY A 294 12.43 4.35 27.60
CA GLY A 294 13.72 4.89 27.13
C GLY A 294 13.79 5.13 25.61
N HIS A 295 12.90 4.55 24.86
CA HIS A 295 12.92 4.60 23.38
C HIS A 295 12.34 5.89 22.77
N ARG A 296 12.33 7.01 23.50
CA ARG A 296 11.99 8.33 22.93
C ARG A 296 13.20 9.00 22.29
N MET A 297 13.79 8.33 21.30
CA MET A 297 14.87 8.98 20.54
C MET A 297 14.35 10.22 19.81
N ARG A 298 15.17 11.28 19.80
CA ARG A 298 14.91 12.42 18.89
C ARG A 298 15.15 11.99 17.45
N CYS A 299 14.40 12.53 16.51
CA CYS A 299 14.50 12.15 15.09
C CYS A 299 15.93 12.21 14.54
N ARG A 300 16.74 13.22 14.94
CA ARG A 300 18.15 13.31 14.52
C ARG A 300 19.00 12.14 15.04
N SER A 301 18.82 11.74 16.29
CA SER A 301 19.54 10.62 16.90
C SER A 301 19.12 9.28 16.29
N ALA A 302 17.82 9.08 16.05
CA ALA A 302 17.30 7.88 15.39
C ALA A 302 17.84 7.73 13.95
N ILE A 303 17.95 8.83 13.20
CA ILE A 303 18.58 8.84 11.87
C ILE A 303 20.07 8.45 11.96
N ARG A 304 20.81 8.92 12.95
CA ARG A 304 22.22 8.52 13.14
C ARG A 304 22.38 7.03 13.43
N ALA A 305 21.48 6.46 14.22
CA ALA A 305 21.49 5.03 14.57
C ALA A 305 21.24 4.09 13.38
N THR A 306 20.75 4.60 12.25
CA THR A 306 20.55 3.80 11.02
C THR A 306 21.72 3.86 10.04
N ARG A 307 22.76 4.60 10.35
CA ARG A 307 24.01 4.67 9.58
C ARG A 307 24.91 3.51 9.96
#